data_dc7b61eaa84e9f077fbec8b48c7a9050
#
_entry.id   dc7b61eaa84e9f077fbec8b48c7a9050
#
_cell.length_a   1.000
_cell.length_b   1.000
_cell.length_c   1.000
_cell.angle_alpha   90.00
_cell.angle_beta   90.00
_cell.angle_gamma   90.00
#
_symmetry.space_group_name_H-M   'P 1'
#
loop_
_entity.id
_entity.type
_entity.pdbx_description
1 polymer ?
#
loop_
_entity_poly.entity_id
_entity_poly.type
_entity_poly.pdbx_seq_one_letter_code
_entity_poly.pdbx_strand_id
1 'polypeptide(L)'
;PPRSTLFPYTTLFRSLMVVSGGRIIEVGEYSELSAKFSSEISIVHFKDSLIMPGFIDSHIHYPQYKVISSYGTSLLEWLNKYTFVEEQKFSDIDYAARVAELFLDELIKNGTTTAMTFCTSHKQSVDVFYSAAEKRNLRMIAGKVMMDRKDRKSVV
;
A
#
# COMPACT_ATOMS: atom_id res chain seq x y z
N PRO A 1 -17.12 8.77 -30.03
CA PRO A 1 -16.52 8.07 -28.88
C PRO A 1 -17.49 8.11 -27.71
N PRO A 2 -17.71 6.97 -27.00
CA PRO A 2 -18.55 7.02 -25.82
C PRO A 2 -17.88 7.93 -24.80
N ARG A 3 -18.59 8.95 -24.36
CA ARG A 3 -18.17 9.80 -23.27
C ARG A 3 -18.01 8.90 -22.05
N SER A 4 -16.81 8.86 -21.46
CA SER A 4 -16.64 8.32 -20.14
C SER A 4 -17.55 9.15 -19.21
N THR A 5 -18.67 8.60 -18.85
CA THR A 5 -19.56 9.16 -17.85
C THR A 5 -18.83 9.00 -16.52
N LEU A 6 -18.21 10.06 -16.05
CA LEU A 6 -17.91 10.22 -14.66
C LEU A 6 -19.22 9.98 -13.91
N PHE A 7 -19.22 9.04 -13.00
CA PHE A 7 -20.38 8.63 -12.23
C PHE A 7 -21.08 9.84 -11.63
N PRO A 8 -22.37 10.08 -11.91
CA PRO A 8 -23.10 11.09 -11.20
C PRO A 8 -23.15 10.69 -9.72
N TYR A 9 -22.83 11.62 -8.83
CA TYR A 9 -22.79 11.43 -7.37
C TYR A 9 -24.07 10.83 -6.76
N THR A 10 -25.16 10.85 -7.49
CA THR A 10 -26.46 10.31 -7.07
C THR A 10 -26.60 8.80 -7.16
N THR A 11 -25.72 8.11 -7.88
CA THR A 11 -25.74 6.65 -8.07
C THR A 11 -25.04 5.89 -6.95
N LEU A 12 -24.18 6.55 -6.18
CA LEU A 12 -23.35 5.91 -5.15
C LEU A 12 -24.12 5.35 -3.95
N PHE A 13 -25.32 5.86 -3.66
CA PHE A 13 -26.09 5.47 -2.47
C PHE A 13 -27.00 4.24 -2.69
N ARG A 14 -27.15 3.75 -3.91
CA ARG A 14 -27.98 2.60 -4.27
C ARG A 14 -27.30 1.63 -5.22
N SER A 15 -25.98 1.64 -5.29
CA SER A 15 -25.21 0.82 -6.22
C SER A 15 -24.88 -0.53 -5.61
N LEU A 16 -24.83 -1.54 -6.49
CA LEU A 16 -24.31 -2.87 -6.19
C LEU A 16 -23.01 -3.09 -6.97
N MET A 17 -22.01 -3.58 -6.28
CA MET A 17 -20.78 -4.08 -6.89
C MET A 17 -20.73 -5.60 -6.74
N VAL A 18 -20.70 -6.30 -7.86
CA VAL A 18 -20.61 -7.76 -7.92
C VAL A 18 -19.15 -8.18 -8.05
N VAL A 19 -18.71 -9.03 -7.13
CA VAL A 19 -17.33 -9.52 -7.08
C VAL A 19 -17.32 -11.04 -7.17
N SER A 20 -16.49 -11.62 -8.03
CA SER A 20 -16.25 -13.04 -8.12
C SER A 20 -14.78 -13.33 -8.39
N GLY A 21 -14.21 -14.32 -7.68
CA GLY A 21 -12.80 -14.68 -7.83
C GLY A 21 -11.83 -13.52 -7.58
N GLY A 22 -12.17 -12.58 -6.67
CA GLY A 22 -11.35 -11.40 -6.38
C GLY A 22 -11.39 -10.30 -7.45
N ARG A 23 -12.32 -10.37 -8.41
CA ARG A 23 -12.48 -9.40 -9.49
C ARG A 23 -13.87 -8.77 -9.47
N ILE A 24 -13.94 -7.49 -9.78
CA ILE A 24 -15.19 -6.78 -10.02
C ILE A 24 -15.75 -7.28 -11.35
N ILE A 25 -16.94 -7.87 -11.33
CA ILE A 25 -17.64 -8.39 -12.50
C ILE A 25 -18.56 -7.34 -13.08
N GLU A 26 -19.29 -6.65 -12.20
CA GLU A 26 -20.27 -5.65 -12.62
C GLU A 26 -20.48 -4.61 -11.52
N VAL A 27 -20.80 -3.39 -11.91
CA VAL A 27 -21.18 -2.30 -10.99
C VAL A 27 -22.38 -1.59 -11.62
N GLY A 28 -23.44 -1.38 -10.86
CA GLY A 28 -24.65 -0.70 -11.34
C GLY A 28 -25.69 -0.50 -10.25
N GLU A 29 -26.86 -0.08 -10.63
CA GLU A 29 -27.98 0.14 -9.71
C GLU A 29 -28.40 -1.15 -9.00
N TYR A 30 -28.63 -1.07 -7.69
CA TYR A 30 -29.04 -2.21 -6.88
C TYR A 30 -30.31 -2.89 -7.40
N SER A 31 -31.32 -2.10 -7.79
CA SER A 31 -32.59 -2.59 -8.29
C SER A 31 -32.48 -3.42 -9.56
N GLU A 32 -31.52 -3.10 -10.42
CA GLU A 32 -31.27 -3.80 -11.68
C GLU A 32 -30.42 -5.06 -11.46
N LEU A 33 -29.31 -4.89 -10.76
CA LEU A 33 -28.36 -5.98 -10.57
C LEU A 33 -28.84 -7.04 -9.60
N SER A 34 -29.60 -6.66 -8.55
CA SER A 34 -30.14 -7.64 -7.60
C SER A 34 -31.12 -8.62 -8.25
N ALA A 35 -31.85 -8.19 -9.27
CA ALA A 35 -32.75 -9.06 -10.03
C ALA A 35 -31.99 -10.02 -10.97
N LYS A 36 -30.80 -9.63 -11.42
CA LYS A 36 -29.95 -10.40 -12.35
C LYS A 36 -29.21 -11.54 -11.65
N PHE A 37 -28.85 -11.36 -10.39
CA PHE A 37 -28.08 -12.33 -9.63
C PHE A 37 -29.00 -13.09 -8.64
N SER A 38 -28.92 -14.44 -8.68
CA SER A 38 -29.79 -15.31 -7.92
C SER A 38 -29.53 -15.25 -6.39
N SER A 39 -30.47 -15.81 -5.62
CA SER A 39 -30.47 -15.83 -4.14
C SER A 39 -29.27 -16.55 -3.49
N GLU A 40 -28.38 -17.15 -4.24
CA GLU A 40 -27.19 -17.86 -3.74
C GLU A 40 -25.98 -16.96 -3.49
N ILE A 41 -26.11 -15.65 -3.78
CA ILE A 41 -25.00 -14.69 -3.62
C ILE A 41 -25.07 -14.05 -2.24
N SER A 42 -23.95 -14.09 -1.51
CA SER A 42 -23.82 -13.37 -0.25
C SER A 42 -23.78 -11.85 -0.51
N ILE A 43 -24.69 -11.11 0.12
CA ILE A 43 -24.75 -9.65 0.04
C ILE A 43 -24.20 -9.05 1.33
N VAL A 44 -23.20 -8.17 1.19
CA VAL A 44 -22.69 -7.35 2.29
C VAL A 44 -23.14 -5.92 2.08
N HIS A 45 -23.83 -5.35 3.06
CA HIS A 45 -24.36 -4.00 3.00
C HIS A 45 -23.48 -3.03 3.80
N PHE A 46 -22.86 -2.09 3.10
CA PHE A 46 -22.06 -1.01 3.67
C PHE A 46 -22.94 0.24 3.82
N LYS A 47 -23.66 0.32 4.95
CA LYS A 47 -24.50 1.46 5.22
C LYS A 47 -23.64 2.70 5.51
N ASP A 48 -24.05 3.84 4.96
CA ASP A 48 -23.41 5.15 5.17
C ASP A 48 -21.89 5.16 4.83
N SER A 49 -21.49 4.33 3.87
CA SER A 49 -20.09 4.15 3.47
C SER A 49 -19.91 4.34 1.97
N LEU A 50 -18.73 4.80 1.57
CA LEU A 50 -18.31 4.91 0.18
C LEU A 50 -17.37 3.77 -0.16
N ILE A 51 -17.69 3.03 -1.23
CA ILE A 51 -16.77 2.05 -1.82
C ILE A 51 -15.99 2.75 -2.92
N MET A 52 -14.67 2.75 -2.81
CA MET A 52 -13.78 3.39 -3.77
C MET A 52 -12.55 2.53 -4.04
N PRO A 53 -11.84 2.72 -5.16
CA PRO A 53 -10.54 2.10 -5.38
C PRO A 53 -9.57 2.45 -4.27
N GLY A 54 -8.67 1.53 -3.94
CA GLY A 54 -7.57 1.81 -3.00
C GLY A 54 -6.66 2.92 -3.52
N PHE A 55 -6.06 3.66 -2.61
CA PHE A 55 -5.12 4.73 -2.93
C PHE A 55 -3.84 4.19 -3.57
N ILE A 56 -3.25 5.06 -4.40
CA ILE A 56 -1.95 4.81 -5.04
C ILE A 56 -0.96 5.84 -4.50
N ASP A 57 0.10 5.36 -3.84
CA ASP A 57 1.20 6.20 -3.39
C ASP A 57 2.39 6.05 -4.36
N SER A 58 2.76 7.15 -5.01
CA SER A 58 3.84 7.13 -6.02
C SER A 58 5.23 7.38 -5.44
N HIS A 59 5.37 7.64 -4.13
CA HIS A 59 6.66 7.89 -3.49
C HIS A 59 6.61 7.69 -1.98
N ILE A 60 7.03 6.51 -1.51
CA ILE A 60 7.06 6.18 -0.08
C ILE A 60 8.30 5.35 0.27
N HIS A 61 8.76 5.44 1.50
CA HIS A 61 9.95 4.75 2.01
C HIS A 61 9.59 3.82 3.17
N TYR A 62 9.55 2.50 2.96
CA TYR A 62 9.22 1.59 4.05
C TYR A 62 10.27 1.53 5.17
N PRO A 63 11.58 1.73 4.90
CA PRO A 63 12.57 1.73 5.96
C PRO A 63 12.43 2.90 6.93
N GLN A 64 11.75 3.98 6.52
CA GLN A 64 11.56 5.17 7.33
C GLN A 64 10.32 5.08 8.26
N TYR A 65 9.59 3.99 8.21
CA TYR A 65 8.38 3.78 9.03
C TYR A 65 8.64 4.01 10.53
N LYS A 66 9.78 3.58 11.04
CA LYS A 66 10.15 3.73 12.45
C LYS A 66 10.61 5.13 12.86
N VAL A 67 10.88 6.00 11.90
CA VAL A 67 11.36 7.37 12.13
C VAL A 67 10.36 8.44 11.70
N ILE A 68 9.12 8.05 11.44
CA ILE A 68 8.02 8.97 11.19
C ILE A 68 7.93 9.98 12.34
N SER A 69 7.77 11.27 12.01
CA SER A 69 7.67 12.38 12.95
C SER A 69 8.92 12.66 13.79
N SER A 70 10.06 12.06 13.49
CA SER A 70 11.33 12.42 14.13
C SER A 70 11.75 13.83 13.70
N TYR A 71 12.10 14.67 14.65
CA TYR A 71 12.45 16.06 14.39
C TYR A 71 13.91 16.22 13.95
N GLY A 72 14.14 17.02 12.91
CA GLY A 72 15.45 17.47 12.46
C GLY A 72 15.38 18.93 12.03
N THR A 73 16.43 19.72 12.31
CA THR A 73 16.51 21.15 11.94
C THR A 73 16.74 21.31 10.44
N SER A 74 17.29 20.30 9.79
CA SER A 74 17.50 20.23 8.35
C SER A 74 17.32 18.81 7.83
N LEU A 75 17.12 18.67 6.51
CA LEU A 75 17.03 17.36 5.87
C LEU A 75 18.30 16.52 6.11
N LEU A 76 19.49 17.12 5.98
CA LEU A 76 20.75 16.38 6.17
C LEU A 76 20.94 15.93 7.61
N GLU A 77 20.56 16.74 8.58
CA GLU A 77 20.57 16.34 9.98
C GLU A 77 19.62 15.18 10.23
N TRP A 78 18.38 15.28 9.74
CA TRP A 78 17.38 14.22 9.86
C TRP A 78 17.85 12.91 9.24
N LEU A 79 18.39 12.95 8.01
CA LEU A 79 18.94 11.78 7.34
C LEU A 79 20.07 11.13 8.15
N ASN A 80 21.01 11.92 8.66
CA ASN A 80 22.15 11.39 9.41
C ASN A 80 21.77 10.85 10.79
N LYS A 81 20.84 11.52 11.48
CA LYS A 81 20.47 11.19 12.85
C LYS A 81 19.50 10.02 12.94
N TYR A 82 18.57 9.90 11.99
CA TYR A 82 17.51 8.93 12.06
C TYR A 82 17.50 7.96 10.87
N THR A 83 17.42 8.47 9.64
CA THR A 83 17.14 7.64 8.46
C THR A 83 18.27 6.65 8.19
N PHE A 84 19.51 7.11 8.05
CA PHE A 84 20.62 6.21 7.74
C PHE A 84 20.93 5.23 8.87
N VAL A 85 20.70 5.64 10.12
CA VAL A 85 20.83 4.75 11.28
C VAL A 85 19.77 3.66 11.27
N GLU A 86 18.54 4.01 10.90
CA GLU A 86 17.44 3.05 10.80
C GLU A 86 17.62 2.09 9.63
N GLU A 87 17.99 2.61 8.46
CA GLU A 87 18.18 1.82 7.26
C GLU A 87 19.26 0.74 7.37
N GLN A 88 20.30 0.99 8.18
CA GLN A 88 21.35 0.00 8.42
C GLN A 88 20.85 -1.26 9.13
N LYS A 89 19.82 -1.16 9.95
CA LYS A 89 19.21 -2.31 10.64
C LYS A 89 18.59 -3.31 9.68
N PHE A 90 18.31 -2.90 8.46
CA PHE A 90 17.76 -3.74 7.41
C PHE A 90 18.77 -4.72 6.78
N SER A 91 20.02 -4.69 7.24
CA SER A 91 20.99 -5.77 7.04
C SER A 91 20.57 -7.05 7.78
N ASP A 92 19.80 -6.94 8.86
CA ASP A 92 19.14 -8.03 9.54
C ASP A 92 17.82 -8.36 8.83
N ILE A 93 17.74 -9.57 8.31
CA ILE A 93 16.58 -10.05 7.54
C ILE A 93 15.31 -10.12 8.40
N ASP A 94 15.43 -10.52 9.65
CA ASP A 94 14.28 -10.64 10.57
C ASP A 94 13.75 -9.25 10.96
N TYR A 95 14.65 -8.30 11.14
CA TYR A 95 14.27 -6.90 11.35
C TYR A 95 13.54 -6.35 10.14
N ALA A 96 14.11 -6.50 8.95
CA ALA A 96 13.52 -6.02 7.70
C ALA A 96 12.13 -6.65 7.46
N ALA A 97 11.97 -7.96 7.71
CA ALA A 97 10.71 -8.66 7.58
C ALA A 97 9.64 -8.10 8.54
N ARG A 98 9.97 -7.92 9.82
CA ARG A 98 9.03 -7.34 10.79
C ARG A 98 8.58 -5.93 10.41
N VAL A 99 9.49 -5.09 9.93
CA VAL A 99 9.13 -3.72 9.52
C VAL A 99 8.30 -3.74 8.25
N ALA A 100 8.59 -4.64 7.30
CA ALA A 100 7.78 -4.80 6.07
C ALA A 100 6.32 -5.18 6.40
N GLU A 101 6.11 -6.15 7.30
CA GLU A 101 4.78 -6.56 7.74
C GLU A 101 4.02 -5.36 8.35
N LEU A 102 4.63 -4.65 9.31
CA LEU A 102 4.02 -3.49 9.96
C LEU A 102 3.68 -2.36 8.98
N PHE A 103 4.61 -2.05 8.08
CA PHE A 103 4.43 -0.99 7.08
C PHE A 103 3.28 -1.31 6.11
N LEU A 104 3.23 -2.53 5.58
CA LEU A 104 2.19 -2.94 4.65
C LEU A 104 0.81 -3.02 5.31
N ASP A 105 0.74 -3.44 6.58
CA ASP A 105 -0.49 -3.39 7.36
C ASP A 105 -0.98 -1.96 7.55
N GLU A 106 -0.06 -1.02 7.78
CA GLU A 106 -0.40 0.39 7.93
C GLU A 106 -0.88 1.01 6.61
N LEU A 107 -0.30 0.63 5.46
CA LEU A 107 -0.81 1.04 4.15
C LEU A 107 -2.26 0.61 3.95
N ILE A 108 -2.57 -0.65 4.25
CA ILE A 108 -3.94 -1.19 4.14
C ILE A 108 -4.91 -0.45 5.05
N LYS A 109 -4.55 -0.21 6.31
CA LYS A 109 -5.38 0.54 7.26
C LYS A 109 -5.73 1.94 6.78
N ASN A 110 -4.81 2.56 6.02
CA ASN A 110 -4.99 3.89 5.44
C ASN A 110 -5.54 3.85 4.00
N GLY A 111 -5.94 2.68 3.50
CA GLY A 111 -6.58 2.51 2.20
C GLY A 111 -5.62 2.49 1.01
N THR A 112 -4.30 2.47 1.22
CA THR A 112 -3.32 2.37 0.13
C THR A 112 -3.11 0.93 -0.28
N THR A 113 -3.39 0.61 -1.55
CA THR A 113 -3.29 -0.74 -2.11
C THR A 113 -2.22 -0.88 -3.19
N THR A 114 -1.68 0.23 -3.66
CA THR A 114 -0.61 0.30 -4.66
C THR A 114 0.41 1.33 -4.21
N ALA A 115 1.70 0.99 -4.22
CA ALA A 115 2.73 1.97 -3.90
C ALA A 115 4.02 1.75 -4.70
N MET A 116 4.71 2.87 -5.00
CA MET A 116 6.09 2.88 -5.44
C MET A 116 6.97 3.13 -4.21
N THR A 117 7.65 2.08 -3.75
CA THR A 117 8.30 2.04 -2.46
C THR A 117 9.81 1.94 -2.57
N PHE A 118 10.52 2.84 -1.91
CA PHE A 118 11.95 2.73 -1.72
C PHE A 118 12.24 1.75 -0.58
N CYS A 119 13.08 0.75 -0.87
CA CYS A 119 13.66 -0.14 0.14
C CYS A 119 15.00 0.44 0.63
N THR A 120 15.92 -0.40 1.10
CA THR A 120 17.27 0.01 1.46
C THR A 120 18.30 -0.43 0.42
N SER A 121 19.58 -0.16 0.68
CA SER A 121 20.70 -0.72 -0.09
C SER A 121 20.90 -2.23 0.10
N HIS A 122 20.26 -2.84 1.09
CA HIS A 122 20.35 -4.26 1.39
C HIS A 122 19.36 -5.07 0.55
N LYS A 123 19.85 -6.04 -0.22
CA LYS A 123 19.00 -6.89 -1.10
C LYS A 123 17.88 -7.59 -0.32
N GLN A 124 18.18 -8.12 0.86
CA GLN A 124 17.20 -8.84 1.68
C GLN A 124 16.01 -7.97 2.09
N SER A 125 16.18 -6.65 2.20
CA SER A 125 15.08 -5.74 2.49
C SER A 125 14.03 -5.71 1.37
N VAL A 126 14.47 -5.89 0.13
CA VAL A 126 13.58 -5.98 -1.04
C VAL A 126 12.87 -7.33 -1.08
N ASP A 127 13.63 -8.41 -0.85
CA ASP A 127 13.09 -9.76 -0.93
C ASP A 127 11.97 -9.99 0.11
N VAL A 128 12.19 -9.58 1.37
CA VAL A 128 11.17 -9.72 2.42
C VAL A 128 9.98 -8.79 2.21
N PHE A 129 10.22 -7.59 1.66
CA PHE A 129 9.16 -6.65 1.32
C PHE A 129 8.19 -7.25 0.29
N TYR A 130 8.72 -7.80 -0.81
CA TYR A 130 7.88 -8.45 -1.82
C TYR A 130 7.16 -9.69 -1.28
N SER A 131 7.84 -10.50 -0.48
CA SER A 131 7.20 -11.67 0.15
C SER A 131 6.01 -11.27 1.05
N ALA A 132 6.14 -10.18 1.79
CA ALA A 132 5.09 -9.67 2.65
C ALA A 132 3.95 -9.01 1.84
N ALA A 133 4.27 -8.32 0.74
CA ALA A 133 3.29 -7.70 -0.15
C ALA A 133 2.47 -8.75 -0.91
N GLU A 134 3.10 -9.82 -1.38
CA GLU A 134 2.44 -10.92 -2.08
C GLU A 134 1.39 -11.62 -1.20
N LYS A 135 1.73 -11.91 0.06
CA LYS A 135 0.78 -12.48 1.04
C LYS A 135 -0.49 -11.66 1.21
N ARG A 136 -0.41 -10.34 0.99
CA ARG A 136 -1.51 -9.36 1.11
C ARG A 136 -2.19 -9.05 -0.22
N ASN A 137 -1.71 -9.64 -1.31
CA ASN A 137 -2.15 -9.32 -2.67
C ASN A 137 -2.08 -7.81 -2.99
N LEU A 138 -1.05 -7.12 -2.48
CA LEU A 138 -0.81 -5.70 -2.72
C LEU A 138 -0.01 -5.50 -4.00
N ARG A 139 -0.32 -4.42 -4.73
CA ARG A 139 0.41 -4.04 -5.94
C ARG A 139 1.55 -3.10 -5.60
N MET A 140 2.78 -3.64 -5.50
CA MET A 140 3.96 -2.86 -5.12
C MET A 140 4.97 -2.80 -6.27
N ILE A 141 5.56 -1.62 -6.43
CA ILE A 141 6.74 -1.39 -7.25
C ILE A 141 7.83 -1.01 -6.26
N ALA A 142 8.87 -1.81 -6.15
CA ALA A 142 9.94 -1.57 -5.19
C ALA A 142 11.30 -1.95 -5.76
N GLY A 143 12.34 -1.40 -5.19
CA GLY A 143 13.69 -1.71 -5.60
C GLY A 143 14.74 -1.33 -4.56
N LYS A 144 15.91 -1.91 -4.74
CA LYS A 144 17.08 -1.61 -3.94
C LYS A 144 17.53 -0.17 -4.21
N VAL A 145 17.80 0.60 -3.16
CA VAL A 145 18.41 1.92 -3.27
C VAL A 145 19.89 1.78 -3.61
N MET A 146 20.32 2.52 -4.62
CA MET A 146 21.72 2.55 -5.06
C MET A 146 22.47 3.65 -4.30
N MET A 147 23.03 3.30 -3.14
CA MET A 147 23.84 4.20 -2.33
C MET A 147 25.31 3.75 -2.32
N ASP A 148 26.21 4.69 -2.46
CA ASP A 148 27.66 4.48 -2.41
C ASP A 148 28.29 5.00 -1.10
N ARG A 149 27.53 5.75 -0.31
CA ARG A 149 27.97 6.35 0.96
C ARG A 149 27.03 5.94 2.10
N LYS A 150 27.61 5.66 3.26
CA LYS A 150 26.90 5.32 4.51
C LYS A 150 25.99 4.08 4.43
N ASP A 151 26.20 3.25 3.39
CA ASP A 151 25.36 2.06 3.16
C ASP A 151 25.85 0.82 3.91
N ARG A 152 27.13 0.71 4.26
CA ARG A 152 27.68 -0.56 4.75
C ARG A 152 28.53 -0.54 5.99
N LYS A 153 29.34 0.46 6.25
CA LYS A 153 30.38 0.36 7.31
C LYS A 153 30.89 1.67 7.87
N SER A 154 30.36 2.80 7.53
CA SER A 154 30.93 4.08 7.97
C SER A 154 30.37 4.59 9.31
N VAL A 155 29.89 3.69 10.13
CA VAL A 155 29.57 3.97 11.52
C VAL A 155 30.46 3.09 12.39
N VAL A 156 31.71 3.48 12.46
CA VAL A 156 32.58 3.21 13.58
C VAL A 156 32.90 4.54 14.21
#